data_4238713afc58c5964ca1f7024908df1c
#
_entry.id   4238713afc58c5964ca1f7024908df1c
#
_cell.length_a   1.000
_cell.length_b   1.000
_cell.length_c   1.000
_cell.angle_alpha   90.00
_cell.angle_beta   90.00
_cell.angle_gamma   90.00
#
_symmetry.space_group_name_H-M   'P 1'
#
loop_
_entity.id
_entity.type
_entity.pdbx_description
1 polymer ?
#
loop_
_entity_poly.entity_id
_entity_poly.type
_entity_poly.pdbx_seq_one_letter_code
_entity_poly.pdbx_strand_id
1 'polypeptide(L)'
;MLAAQAALTQAQTNLADTTLRAPRDGIVTRVDQVQIGTYAQPGEALFWLISGQPWVDASFKEDQLEHLQPGQPVLIHIDAYPHQTFRGHVASLAPGTGSAFSVLPTQNSSGNWVKVVQRLNVRIAFDNLPRGQTPAIGLSASVRVDTTRRAGPPLRGREG
;
A
#
# COMPACT_ATOMS: atom_id res chain seq x y z
N MET A 1 -41.30 -26.14 9.23
CA MET A 1 -41.01 -25.29 8.05
C MET A 1 -39.77 -24.44 8.26
N LEU A 2 -39.62 -23.65 9.34
CA LEU A 2 -38.40 -22.83 9.56
C LEU A 2 -37.09 -23.58 9.61
N ALA A 3 -37.03 -24.76 10.23
CA ALA A 3 -35.82 -25.58 10.29
C ALA A 3 -35.36 -26.09 8.91
N ALA A 4 -36.31 -26.49 8.05
CA ALA A 4 -35.99 -26.91 6.70
C ALA A 4 -35.47 -25.75 5.83
N GLN A 5 -36.04 -24.56 6.03
CA GLN A 5 -35.57 -23.34 5.35
C GLN A 5 -34.14 -22.96 5.78
N ALA A 6 -33.86 -23.03 7.09
CA ALA A 6 -32.53 -22.78 7.62
C ALA A 6 -31.48 -23.79 7.07
N ALA A 7 -31.84 -25.08 7.00
CA ALA A 7 -30.98 -26.11 6.44
C ALA A 7 -30.70 -25.89 4.95
N LEU A 8 -31.71 -25.47 4.17
CA LEU A 8 -31.55 -25.14 2.77
C LEU A 8 -30.60 -23.95 2.58
N THR A 9 -30.80 -22.87 3.35
CA THR A 9 -29.93 -21.67 3.28
C THR A 9 -28.50 -22.04 3.62
N GLN A 10 -28.28 -22.85 4.66
CA GLN A 10 -26.93 -23.31 5.03
C GLN A 10 -26.27 -24.13 3.89
N ALA A 11 -27.01 -25.03 3.29
CA ALA A 11 -26.51 -25.83 2.17
C ALA A 11 -26.17 -24.96 0.94
N GLN A 12 -26.97 -23.95 0.66
CA GLN A 12 -26.72 -22.99 -0.42
C GLN A 12 -25.47 -22.14 -0.14
N THR A 13 -25.27 -21.68 1.08
CA THR A 13 -24.06 -20.97 1.49
C THR A 13 -22.82 -21.85 1.33
N ASN A 14 -22.87 -23.06 1.84
CA ASN A 14 -21.77 -24.01 1.70
C ASN A 14 -21.42 -24.28 0.23
N LEU A 15 -22.42 -24.39 -0.65
CA LEU A 15 -22.21 -24.56 -2.08
C LEU A 15 -21.59 -23.29 -2.70
N ALA A 16 -22.04 -22.10 -2.32
CA ALA A 16 -21.46 -20.86 -2.81
C ALA A 16 -19.99 -20.71 -2.41
N ASP A 17 -19.64 -21.13 -1.20
CA ASP A 17 -18.27 -21.06 -0.65
C ASP A 17 -17.30 -22.04 -1.36
N THR A 18 -17.81 -23.02 -2.12
CA THR A 18 -16.95 -23.90 -2.94
C THR A 18 -16.33 -23.17 -4.15
N THR A 19 -16.84 -21.99 -4.48
CA THR A 19 -16.34 -21.20 -5.62
C THR A 19 -15.74 -19.88 -5.12
N LEU A 20 -14.42 -19.80 -5.06
CA LEU A 20 -13.72 -18.57 -4.67
C LEU A 20 -13.60 -17.64 -5.87
N ARG A 21 -14.17 -16.47 -5.77
CA ARG A 21 -14.12 -15.43 -6.82
C ARG A 21 -13.32 -14.22 -6.34
N ALA A 22 -12.53 -13.64 -7.25
CA ALA A 22 -11.84 -12.40 -6.98
C ALA A 22 -12.86 -11.27 -6.78
N PRO A 23 -12.79 -10.50 -5.68
CA PRO A 23 -13.73 -9.41 -5.40
C PRO A 23 -13.50 -8.19 -6.32
N ARG A 24 -12.35 -8.10 -6.95
CA ARG A 24 -11.94 -7.02 -7.88
C ARG A 24 -10.83 -7.49 -8.81
N ASP A 25 -10.57 -6.73 -9.85
CA ASP A 25 -9.44 -6.98 -10.75
C ASP A 25 -8.11 -6.83 -10.02
N GLY A 26 -7.15 -7.69 -10.33
CA GLY A 26 -5.85 -7.69 -9.68
C GLY A 26 -4.93 -8.80 -10.19
N ILE A 27 -3.75 -8.87 -9.62
CA ILE A 27 -2.74 -9.89 -9.90
C ILE A 27 -2.71 -10.87 -8.73
N VAL A 28 -2.93 -12.13 -9.03
CA VAL A 28 -2.81 -13.21 -8.03
C VAL A 28 -1.35 -13.62 -7.89
N THR A 29 -0.88 -13.77 -6.67
CA THR A 29 0.48 -14.19 -6.34
C THR A 29 0.48 -15.25 -5.24
N ARG A 30 1.58 -15.99 -5.10
CA ARG A 30 1.75 -17.10 -4.15
C ARG A 30 0.77 -18.26 -4.40
N VAL A 31 0.57 -18.61 -5.66
CA VAL A 31 -0.30 -19.71 -6.06
C VAL A 31 0.37 -21.10 -5.95
N ASP A 32 1.65 -21.13 -5.61
CA ASP A 32 2.46 -22.35 -5.57
C ASP A 32 1.93 -23.37 -4.55
N GLN A 33 1.18 -22.92 -3.55
CA GLN A 33 0.60 -23.75 -2.51
C GLN A 33 -0.76 -24.33 -2.91
N VAL A 34 -1.37 -23.81 -3.99
CA VAL A 34 -2.69 -24.26 -4.46
C VAL A 34 -2.50 -25.22 -5.62
N GLN A 35 -2.48 -26.52 -5.32
CA GLN A 35 -2.38 -27.58 -6.33
C GLN A 35 -3.71 -28.33 -6.41
N ILE A 36 -4.00 -28.89 -7.60
CA ILE A 36 -5.16 -29.75 -7.79
C ILE A 36 -5.05 -30.97 -6.86
N GLY A 37 -6.09 -31.20 -6.06
CA GLY A 37 -6.12 -32.25 -5.06
C GLY A 37 -5.70 -31.82 -3.65
N THR A 38 -5.26 -30.57 -3.46
CA THR A 38 -5.00 -30.05 -2.12
C THR A 38 -6.31 -29.76 -1.41
N TYR A 39 -6.42 -30.19 -0.17
CA TYR A 39 -7.56 -29.87 0.68
C TYR A 39 -7.40 -28.47 1.28
N ALA A 40 -8.30 -27.56 0.93
CA ALA A 40 -8.35 -26.21 1.49
C ALA A 40 -9.11 -26.21 2.83
N GLN A 41 -8.47 -25.72 3.87
CA GLN A 41 -9.10 -25.59 5.18
C GLN A 41 -9.80 -24.23 5.32
N PRO A 42 -10.93 -24.15 6.03
CA PRO A 42 -11.56 -22.88 6.34
C PRO A 42 -10.60 -21.97 7.11
N GLY A 43 -10.45 -20.71 6.63
CA GLY A 43 -9.56 -19.72 7.24
C GLY A 43 -8.10 -19.80 6.79
N GLU A 44 -7.74 -20.73 5.92
CA GLU A 44 -6.40 -20.78 5.33
C GLU A 44 -6.25 -19.79 4.17
N ALA A 45 -5.14 -19.05 4.15
CA ALA A 45 -4.83 -18.15 3.05
C ALA A 45 -4.27 -18.93 1.87
N LEU A 46 -5.05 -19.06 0.80
CA LEU A 46 -4.66 -19.85 -0.38
C LEU A 46 -3.74 -19.07 -1.33
N PHE A 47 -3.97 -17.77 -1.51
CA PHE A 47 -3.18 -16.90 -2.39
C PHE A 47 -3.38 -15.43 -1.99
N TRP A 48 -2.60 -14.56 -2.58
CA TRP A 48 -2.70 -13.12 -2.38
C TRP A 48 -3.21 -12.46 -3.65
N LEU A 49 -4.21 -11.59 -3.50
CA LEU A 49 -4.70 -10.76 -4.59
C LEU A 49 -4.18 -9.33 -4.39
N ILE A 50 -3.29 -8.91 -5.28
CA ILE A 50 -2.79 -7.54 -5.33
C ILE A 50 -3.69 -6.76 -6.25
N SER A 51 -4.38 -5.76 -5.72
CA SER A 51 -5.34 -4.94 -6.47
C SER A 51 -5.13 -3.45 -6.18
N GLY A 52 -5.52 -2.61 -7.14
CA GLY A 52 -5.39 -1.16 -7.04
C GLY A 52 -4.10 -0.63 -7.66
N GLN A 53 -3.89 0.67 -7.49
CA GLN A 53 -2.68 1.33 -8.01
C GLN A 53 -1.54 1.23 -7.00
N PRO A 54 -0.31 0.94 -7.44
CA PRO A 54 0.85 0.97 -6.57
C PRO A 54 1.13 2.41 -6.10
N TRP A 55 1.82 2.52 -4.98
CA TRP A 55 2.31 3.79 -4.45
C TRP A 55 3.74 3.61 -3.96
N VAL A 56 4.41 4.72 -3.69
CA VAL A 56 5.74 4.73 -3.08
C VAL A 56 5.62 5.28 -1.67
N ASP A 57 6.12 4.55 -0.68
CA ASP A 57 6.29 5.06 0.68
C ASP A 57 7.73 5.58 0.82
N ALA A 58 7.87 6.90 0.81
CA ALA A 58 9.17 7.57 0.91
C ALA A 58 9.40 8.09 2.33
N SER A 59 10.55 7.80 2.90
CA SER A 59 10.92 8.18 4.26
C SER A 59 11.79 9.43 4.24
N PHE A 60 11.21 10.58 4.60
CA PHE A 60 11.89 11.88 4.68
C PHE A 60 12.37 12.17 6.10
N LYS A 61 13.47 12.89 6.23
CA LYS A 61 13.93 13.44 7.50
C LYS A 61 13.08 14.63 7.92
N GLU A 62 12.97 14.87 9.21
CA GLU A 62 12.19 15.98 9.79
C GLU A 62 12.55 17.35 9.21
N ASP A 63 13.84 17.58 8.95
CA ASP A 63 14.36 18.83 8.35
C ASP A 63 13.93 19.04 6.88
N GLN A 64 13.54 17.97 6.19
CA GLN A 64 13.08 18.02 4.80
C GLN A 64 11.56 18.26 4.65
N LEU A 65 10.83 18.26 5.77
CA LEU A 65 9.36 18.32 5.76
C LEU A 65 8.81 19.75 5.73
N GLU A 66 9.60 20.77 6.03
CA GLU A 66 9.17 22.16 6.20
C GLU A 66 8.32 22.69 5.03
N HIS A 67 8.68 22.29 3.80
CA HIS A 67 8.03 22.78 2.59
C HIS A 67 7.25 21.70 1.86
N LEU A 68 7.07 20.53 2.48
CA LEU A 68 6.43 19.37 1.85
C LEU A 68 4.91 19.42 2.08
N GLN A 69 4.16 19.44 0.98
CA GLN A 69 2.70 19.54 1.01
C GLN A 69 2.05 18.49 0.10
N PRO A 70 0.87 17.97 0.46
CA PRO A 70 0.08 17.12 -0.44
C PRO A 70 -0.18 17.81 -1.78
N GLY A 71 -0.14 17.05 -2.88
CA GLY A 71 -0.36 17.55 -4.23
C GLY A 71 0.89 18.08 -4.95
N GLN A 72 2.04 18.19 -4.28
CA GLN A 72 3.28 18.59 -4.94
C GLN A 72 3.74 17.52 -5.93
N PRO A 73 4.27 17.92 -7.11
CA PRO A 73 4.75 16.98 -8.10
C PRO A 73 6.04 16.30 -7.65
N VAL A 74 6.16 15.03 -7.99
CA VAL A 74 7.27 14.16 -7.61
C VAL A 74 7.82 13.43 -8.85
N LEU A 75 9.14 13.37 -8.97
CA LEU A 75 9.82 12.49 -9.89
C LEU A 75 10.25 11.23 -9.14
N ILE A 76 9.90 10.08 -9.69
CA ILE A 76 10.14 8.76 -9.10
C ILE A 76 11.09 8.01 -10.01
N HIS A 77 12.23 7.57 -9.48
CA HIS A 77 13.18 6.68 -10.12
C HIS A 77 13.15 5.35 -9.40
N ILE A 78 12.82 4.29 -10.12
CA ILE A 78 12.80 2.92 -9.60
C ILE A 78 14.07 2.24 -10.07
N ASP A 79 14.83 1.64 -9.17
CA ASP A 79 16.13 1.06 -9.46
C ASP A 79 16.06 -0.08 -10.50
N ALA A 80 14.95 -0.81 -10.53
CA ALA A 80 14.69 -1.84 -11.53
C ALA A 80 14.44 -1.28 -12.95
N TYR A 81 14.16 0.01 -13.10
CA TYR A 81 13.89 0.68 -14.38
C TYR A 81 14.77 1.92 -14.56
N PRO A 82 16.12 1.78 -14.71
CA PRO A 82 17.06 2.88 -14.63
C PRO A 82 16.90 3.92 -15.75
N HIS A 83 16.29 3.54 -16.87
CA HIS A 83 16.06 4.43 -18.02
C HIS A 83 14.67 5.09 -18.02
N GLN A 84 13.88 4.85 -16.98
CA GLN A 84 12.52 5.39 -16.90
C GLN A 84 12.37 6.27 -15.65
N THR A 85 11.77 7.44 -15.86
CA THR A 85 11.37 8.32 -14.78
C THR A 85 9.85 8.38 -14.75
N PHE A 86 9.29 8.03 -13.62
CA PHE A 86 7.84 8.09 -13.40
C PHE A 86 7.48 9.43 -12.76
N ARG A 87 6.29 9.91 -13.05
CA ARG A 87 5.72 11.10 -12.43
C ARG A 87 4.66 10.70 -11.42
N GLY A 88 4.61 11.45 -10.35
CA GLY A 88 3.64 11.27 -9.29
C GLY A 88 3.44 12.55 -8.51
N HIS A 89 2.66 12.47 -7.48
CA HIS A 89 2.40 13.56 -6.56
C HIS A 89 2.40 13.06 -5.12
N VAL A 90 2.64 13.96 -4.19
CA VAL A 90 2.50 13.69 -2.77
C VAL A 90 1.01 13.46 -2.47
N ALA A 91 0.64 12.23 -2.13
CA ALA A 91 -0.75 11.87 -1.82
C ALA A 91 -1.11 12.23 -0.37
N SER A 92 -0.25 11.85 0.57
CA SER A 92 -0.46 12.14 1.99
C SER A 92 0.85 12.06 2.78
N LEU A 93 0.89 12.77 3.90
CA LEU A 93 1.93 12.63 4.91
C LEU A 93 1.39 11.80 6.06
N ALA A 94 2.23 10.91 6.62
CA ALA A 94 1.83 10.17 7.80
C ALA A 94 1.57 11.13 8.98
N PRO A 95 0.54 10.90 9.81
CA PRO A 95 0.22 11.78 10.92
C PRO A 95 1.22 11.72 12.08
N GLY A 96 2.23 10.87 12.00
CA GLY A 96 3.27 10.72 13.02
C GLY A 96 4.48 9.94 12.52
N THR A 97 5.57 10.02 13.27
CA THR A 97 6.82 9.32 12.98
C THR A 97 6.71 7.84 13.36
N GLY A 98 7.53 6.99 12.77
CA GLY A 98 7.55 5.55 13.08
C GLY A 98 7.82 5.27 14.56
N SER A 99 8.60 6.11 15.24
CA SER A 99 8.86 5.99 16.67
C SER A 99 7.65 6.29 17.55
N ALA A 100 6.73 7.15 17.11
CA ALA A 100 5.50 7.48 17.83
C ALA A 100 4.51 6.30 17.87
N PHE A 101 4.60 5.39 16.89
CA PHE A 101 3.75 4.20 16.77
C PHE A 101 4.47 2.90 17.17
N SER A 102 5.71 2.99 17.69
CA SER A 102 6.45 1.83 18.15
C SER A 102 5.87 1.29 19.44
N VAL A 103 5.62 -0.01 19.48
CA VAL A 103 5.14 -0.73 20.69
C VAL A 103 6.22 -0.75 21.80
N LEU A 104 7.49 -0.56 21.42
CA LEU A 104 8.63 -0.46 22.32
C LEU A 104 9.32 0.89 22.12
N PRO A 105 8.89 1.96 22.80
CA PRO A 105 9.62 3.22 22.76
C PRO A 105 11.00 2.99 23.38
N THR A 106 12.05 3.47 22.72
CA THR A 106 13.42 3.43 23.28
C THR A 106 13.45 4.28 24.54
N GLN A 107 13.35 3.63 25.69
CA GLN A 107 13.56 4.27 26.98
C GLN A 107 15.07 4.48 27.15
N ASN A 108 15.54 5.70 26.95
CA ASN A 108 16.88 6.10 27.34
C ASN A 108 16.90 6.23 28.86
N SER A 109 17.17 5.12 29.55
CA SER A 109 17.28 5.05 31.02
C SER A 109 18.61 5.57 31.57
N SER A 110 19.54 5.99 30.72
CA SER A 110 20.84 6.57 31.11
C SER A 110 20.90 8.02 30.67
N GLY A 111 20.64 8.93 31.57
CA GLY A 111 20.78 10.41 31.63
C GLY A 111 21.38 11.26 30.49
N ASN A 112 21.79 10.68 29.38
CA ASN A 112 22.31 11.39 28.22
C ASN A 112 21.25 11.47 27.14
N TRP A 113 20.57 12.61 27.06
CA TRP A 113 19.58 12.86 26.00
C TRP A 113 20.30 13.19 24.69
N VAL A 114 20.11 12.35 23.67
CA VAL A 114 20.62 12.57 22.32
C VAL A 114 19.42 12.83 21.41
N LYS A 115 19.41 14.00 20.74
CA LYS A 115 18.40 14.32 19.73
C LYS A 115 18.63 13.43 18.50
N VAL A 116 17.73 12.46 18.29
CA VAL A 116 17.74 11.59 17.10
C VAL A 116 16.79 12.20 16.06
N VAL A 117 17.31 12.48 14.86
CA VAL A 117 16.50 12.97 13.74
C VAL A 117 15.44 11.94 13.38
N GLN A 118 14.19 12.33 13.49
CA GLN A 118 13.06 11.47 13.18
C GLN A 118 12.80 11.42 11.66
N ARG A 119 12.19 10.33 11.21
CA ARG A 119 11.76 10.17 9.83
C ARG A 119 10.24 10.07 9.75
N LEU A 120 9.66 10.72 8.76
CA LEU A 120 8.24 10.67 8.45
C LEU A 120 8.03 9.96 7.12
N ASN A 121 7.08 9.05 7.08
CA ASN A 121 6.69 8.39 5.84
C ASN A 121 5.69 9.26 5.07
N VAL A 122 6.00 9.44 3.79
CA VAL A 122 5.20 10.21 2.85
C VAL A 122 4.75 9.28 1.75
N ARG A 123 3.45 9.21 1.53
CA ARG A 123 2.88 8.42 0.45
C ARG A 123 2.85 9.23 -0.83
N ILE A 124 3.39 8.64 -1.89
CA ILE A 124 3.47 9.23 -3.22
C ILE A 124 2.67 8.34 -4.17
N ALA A 125 1.68 8.92 -4.82
CA ALA A 125 0.89 8.25 -5.85
C ALA A 125 1.49 8.51 -7.23
N PHE A 126 1.39 7.52 -8.11
CA PHE A 126 1.74 7.69 -9.52
C PHE A 126 0.64 8.43 -10.25
N ASP A 127 0.99 9.42 -11.08
CA ASP A 127 0.01 10.14 -11.91
C ASP A 127 -0.39 9.33 -13.14
N ASN A 128 0.58 8.68 -13.75
CA ASN A 128 0.37 7.92 -14.98
C ASN A 128 1.31 6.73 -15.02
N LEU A 129 0.76 5.54 -14.92
CA LEU A 129 1.49 4.30 -15.15
C LEU A 129 1.16 3.81 -16.58
N PRO A 130 2.16 3.60 -17.44
CA PRO A 130 1.93 3.02 -18.76
C PRO A 130 1.22 1.67 -18.61
N ARG A 131 0.24 1.40 -19.45
CA ARG A 131 -0.48 0.12 -19.45
C ARG A 131 0.50 -1.03 -19.62
N GLY A 132 0.47 -1.98 -18.71
CA GLY A 132 1.37 -3.14 -18.70
C GLY A 132 2.72 -2.94 -18.01
N GLN A 133 3.00 -1.76 -17.46
CA GLN A 133 4.21 -1.45 -16.69
C GLN A 133 3.89 -1.11 -15.23
N THR A 134 3.14 -1.97 -14.58
CA THR A 134 2.92 -1.82 -13.14
C THR A 134 4.17 -2.29 -12.40
N PRO A 135 4.87 -1.41 -11.66
CA PRO A 135 6.04 -1.81 -10.89
C PRO A 135 5.68 -2.88 -9.87
N ALA A 136 6.55 -3.87 -9.72
CA ALA A 136 6.37 -4.89 -8.69
C ALA A 136 6.46 -4.28 -7.29
N ILE A 137 5.73 -4.85 -6.35
CA ILE A 137 5.75 -4.43 -4.95
C ILE A 137 7.09 -4.83 -4.32
N GLY A 138 7.64 -3.97 -3.46
CA GLY A 138 8.89 -4.22 -2.75
C GLY A 138 10.15 -3.76 -3.48
N LEU A 139 10.02 -3.09 -4.63
CA LEU A 139 11.16 -2.48 -5.32
C LEU A 139 11.64 -1.23 -4.58
N SER A 140 12.95 -0.98 -4.65
CA SER A 140 13.57 0.25 -4.19
C SER A 140 13.34 1.38 -5.19
N ALA A 141 13.05 2.57 -4.66
CA ALA A 141 12.84 3.76 -5.46
C ALA A 141 13.44 5.00 -4.79
N SER A 142 13.94 5.90 -5.59
CA SER A 142 14.38 7.23 -5.18
C SER A 142 13.35 8.26 -5.64
N VAL A 143 13.04 9.23 -4.79
CA VAL A 143 12.04 10.26 -5.09
C VAL A 143 12.63 11.65 -4.96
N ARG A 144 12.20 12.56 -5.85
CA ARG A 144 12.53 13.98 -5.80
C ARG A 144 11.26 14.80 -5.86
N VAL A 145 10.94 15.47 -4.77
CA VAL A 145 9.77 16.36 -4.67
C VAL A 145 10.14 17.77 -5.12
N ASP A 146 9.32 18.37 -5.96
CA ASP A 146 9.46 19.77 -6.33
C ASP A 146 8.64 20.63 -5.34
N THR A 147 9.32 21.17 -4.35
CA THR A 147 8.71 22.02 -3.31
C THR A 147 8.50 23.46 -3.75
N THR A 148 8.99 23.87 -4.92
CA THR A 148 8.83 25.25 -5.44
C THR A 148 7.44 25.46 -6.03
N ARG A 149 6.75 24.41 -6.43
CA ARG A 149 5.40 24.47 -6.95
C ARG A 149 4.39 24.28 -5.82
N ARG A 150 3.46 25.25 -5.70
CA ARG A 150 2.30 25.06 -4.81
C ARG A 150 1.50 23.84 -5.27
N ALA A 151 1.01 23.09 -4.29
CA ALA A 151 0.11 21.97 -4.54
C ALA A 151 -1.05 22.42 -5.44
N GLY A 152 -1.30 21.68 -6.52
CA GLY A 152 -2.52 21.84 -7.30
C GLY A 152 -3.74 21.50 -6.42
N PRO A 153 -4.97 21.92 -6.81
CA PRO A 153 -6.16 21.55 -6.08
C PRO A 153 -6.24 20.03 -5.95
N PRO A 154 -6.65 19.51 -4.77
CA PRO A 154 -6.76 18.08 -4.56
C PRO A 154 -7.70 17.49 -5.63
N LEU A 155 -7.22 16.47 -6.33
CA LEU A 155 -8.06 15.71 -7.26
C LEU A 155 -9.22 15.14 -6.44
N ARG A 156 -10.43 15.70 -6.62
CA ARG A 156 -11.64 15.14 -6.04
C ARG A 156 -11.74 13.70 -6.50
N GLY A 157 -11.70 12.77 -5.54
CA GLY A 157 -11.98 11.38 -5.80
C GLY A 157 -13.31 11.28 -6.53
N ARG A 158 -13.31 10.67 -7.69
CA ARG A 158 -14.54 10.19 -8.32
C ARG A 158 -15.05 9.07 -7.42
N GLU A 159 -16.00 9.43 -6.56
CA GLU A 159 -16.93 8.45 -6.00
C GLU A 159 -17.76 7.90 -7.16
N GLY A 160 -17.67 6.61 -7.39
CA GLY A 160 -18.44 5.83 -8.34
C GLY A 160 -18.34 4.37 -7.95
#